data_5f0169c08ce98f8905b2ad479f9e8074
#
_entry.id   5f0169c08ce98f8905b2ad479f9e8074
#
_cell.length_a   1.000
_cell.length_b   1.000
_cell.length_c   1.000
_cell.angle_alpha   90.00
_cell.angle_beta   90.00
_cell.angle_gamma   90.00
#
_symmetry.space_group_name_H-M   'P 1'
#
loop_
_entity.id
_entity.type
_entity.pdbx_description
1 polymer ?
#
loop_
_entity_poly.entity_id
_entity_poly.type
_entity_poly.pdbx_seq_one_letter_code
_entity_poly.pdbx_strand_id
1 'polypeptide(L)'
;MSDYRQKKLDNTNSNYGWYTCVRCGRKMRKGDMDIDHIIPQSKGGSDSLYNLQCMCKHCNRSKGNTIDLQTGCDLVRNAKDNLLNNLFNKKKK
;
A
#
# COMPACT_ATOMS: atom_id res chain seq x y z
N MET A 1 -9.12 -6.63 -16.54
CA MET A 1 -8.57 -6.89 -15.20
C MET A 1 -8.00 -5.62 -14.61
N SER A 2 -8.31 -5.38 -13.36
CA SER A 2 -7.76 -4.23 -12.66
C SER A 2 -6.28 -4.47 -12.38
N ASP A 3 -5.41 -3.58 -12.84
CA ASP A 3 -4.00 -3.62 -12.48
C ASP A 3 -3.78 -2.75 -11.24
N TYR A 4 -4.19 -3.28 -10.10
CA TYR A 4 -4.11 -2.55 -8.83
C TYR A 4 -2.65 -2.28 -8.44
N ARG A 5 -1.73 -3.16 -8.81
CA ARG A 5 -0.32 -2.97 -8.52
C ARG A 5 0.23 -1.74 -9.22
N GLN A 6 -0.02 -1.62 -10.52
CA GLN A 6 0.46 -0.46 -11.28
C GLN A 6 -0.21 0.82 -10.80
N LYS A 7 -1.50 0.76 -10.52
CA LYS A 7 -2.25 1.91 -10.00
C LYS A 7 -1.64 2.40 -8.67
N LYS A 8 -1.32 1.49 -7.76
CA LYS A 8 -0.70 1.86 -6.48
C LYS A 8 0.69 2.43 -6.69
N LEU A 9 1.49 1.82 -7.58
CA LEU A 9 2.83 2.32 -7.88
C LEU A 9 2.78 3.72 -8.47
N ASP A 10 1.85 3.98 -9.38
CA ASP A 10 1.70 5.29 -10.03
C ASP A 10 1.31 6.38 -9.03
N ASN A 11 0.69 6.01 -7.92
CA ASN A 11 0.21 6.94 -6.91
C ASN A 11 1.03 6.90 -5.63
N THR A 12 2.20 6.26 -5.64
CA THR A 12 3.09 6.18 -4.48
C THR A 12 4.41 6.86 -4.82
N ASN A 13 4.82 7.79 -3.98
CA ASN A 13 6.12 8.45 -4.16
C ASN A 13 7.22 7.51 -3.69
N SER A 14 8.17 7.23 -4.58
CA SER A 14 9.38 6.50 -4.21
C SER A 14 10.50 7.49 -3.93
N ASN A 15 11.47 7.06 -3.14
CA ASN A 15 12.68 7.83 -2.89
C ASN A 15 13.78 7.24 -3.77
N TYR A 16 13.95 7.83 -4.97
CA TYR A 16 14.93 7.35 -5.97
C TYR A 16 14.74 5.88 -6.32
N GLY A 17 13.48 5.46 -6.44
CA GLY A 17 13.14 4.07 -6.77
C GLY A 17 13.11 3.12 -5.58
N TRP A 18 13.28 3.64 -4.37
CA TRP A 18 13.14 2.87 -3.14
C TRP A 18 11.78 3.11 -2.50
N TYR A 19 11.15 2.03 -2.09
CA TYR A 19 9.86 2.04 -1.39
C TYR A 19 10.06 1.56 0.03
N THR A 20 9.13 1.89 0.91
CA THR A 20 9.23 1.53 2.33
C THR A 20 8.08 0.60 2.71
N CYS A 21 8.40 -0.53 3.35
CA CYS A 21 7.38 -1.40 3.91
C CYS A 21 6.64 -0.67 5.02
N VAL A 22 5.31 -0.65 4.94
CA VAL A 22 4.48 0.09 5.90
C VAL A 22 4.52 -0.52 7.31
N ARG A 23 4.94 -1.79 7.44
CA ARG A 23 4.97 -2.47 8.74
C ARG A 23 6.33 -2.47 9.40
N CYS A 24 7.37 -2.87 8.67
CA CYS A 24 8.68 -3.04 9.28
C CYS A 24 9.67 -1.93 8.92
N GLY A 25 9.31 -1.04 8.00
CA GLY A 25 10.17 0.07 7.60
C GLY A 25 11.31 -0.31 6.65
N ARG A 26 11.36 -1.58 6.21
CA ARG A 26 12.40 -2.03 5.29
C ARG A 26 12.32 -1.27 3.98
N LYS A 27 13.47 -0.87 3.44
CA LYS A 27 13.54 -0.27 2.10
C LYS A 27 13.59 -1.38 1.05
N MET A 28 12.84 -1.17 -0.03
CA MET A 28 12.67 -2.20 -1.06
C MET A 28 12.68 -1.59 -2.44
N ARG A 29 13.15 -2.37 -3.41
CA ARG A 29 12.93 -2.05 -4.80
C ARG A 29 11.55 -2.60 -5.22
N LYS A 30 11.06 -2.08 -6.34
CA LYS A 30 9.77 -2.47 -6.90
C LYS A 30 9.59 -3.99 -7.01
N GLY A 31 10.64 -4.70 -7.43
CA GLY A 31 10.56 -6.15 -7.61
C GLY A 31 10.52 -6.95 -6.32
N ASP A 32 10.90 -6.34 -5.20
CA ASP A 32 10.99 -7.03 -3.90
C ASP A 32 9.82 -6.73 -2.98
N MET A 33 8.83 -6.00 -3.47
CA MET A 33 7.71 -5.65 -2.63
C MET A 33 6.39 -6.15 -3.20
N ASP A 34 5.42 -6.32 -2.30
CA ASP A 34 4.06 -6.69 -2.67
C ASP A 34 3.12 -5.53 -2.41
N ILE A 35 2.08 -5.43 -3.21
CA ILE A 35 0.97 -4.52 -2.94
C ILE A 35 -0.09 -5.35 -2.22
N ASP A 36 -0.37 -4.98 -0.99
CA ASP A 36 -1.29 -5.69 -0.12
C ASP A 36 -2.66 -5.03 -0.12
N HIS A 37 -3.70 -5.85 -0.14
CA HIS A 37 -5.07 -5.39 0.12
C HIS A 37 -5.26 -5.37 1.63
N ILE A 38 -5.47 -4.19 2.21
CA ILE A 38 -5.62 -4.04 3.66
C ILE A 38 -6.78 -4.90 4.14
N ILE A 39 -7.93 -4.79 3.48
CA ILE A 39 -9.02 -5.74 3.63
C ILE A 39 -8.85 -6.73 2.48
N PRO A 40 -8.62 -8.03 2.77
CA PRO A 40 -8.37 -9.01 1.71
C PRO A 40 -9.50 -9.09 0.70
N GLN A 41 -9.16 -9.34 -0.56
CA GLN A 41 -10.17 -9.51 -1.62
C GLN A 41 -11.17 -10.60 -1.27
N SER A 42 -10.69 -11.70 -0.66
CA SER A 42 -11.54 -12.81 -0.24
C SER A 42 -12.57 -12.41 0.82
N LYS A 43 -12.39 -11.25 1.45
CA LYS A 43 -13.31 -10.72 2.47
C LYS A 43 -13.97 -9.43 2.02
N GLY A 44 -14.05 -9.22 0.71
CA GLY A 44 -14.75 -8.08 0.14
C GLY A 44 -13.90 -6.83 -0.07
N GLY A 45 -12.60 -6.93 0.10
CA GLY A 45 -11.71 -5.79 -0.10
C GLY A 45 -11.65 -5.34 -1.55
N SER A 46 -11.66 -4.04 -1.78
CA SER A 46 -11.62 -3.47 -3.11
C SER A 46 -10.19 -3.18 -3.59
N ASP A 47 -10.06 -2.83 -4.87
CA ASP A 47 -8.79 -2.39 -5.47
C ASP A 47 -8.60 -0.88 -5.37
N SER A 48 -9.38 -0.21 -4.53
CA SER A 48 -9.24 1.23 -4.30
C SER A 48 -7.90 1.54 -3.66
N LEU A 49 -7.32 2.69 -4.01
CA LEU A 49 -6.07 3.14 -3.39
C LEU A 49 -6.16 3.19 -1.87
N TYR A 50 -7.36 3.44 -1.33
CA TYR A 50 -7.57 3.47 0.13
C TYR A 50 -7.45 2.09 0.76
N ASN A 51 -7.46 1.03 -0.04
CA ASN A 51 -7.34 -0.35 0.44
C ASN A 51 -6.03 -1.01 0.03
N LEU A 52 -5.09 -0.26 -0.55
CA LEU A 52 -3.82 -0.82 -1.04
C LEU A 52 -2.65 -0.21 -0.27
N GLN A 53 -1.65 -1.05 0.06
CA GLN A 53 -0.46 -0.62 0.76
C GLN A 53 0.77 -1.38 0.29
N CYS A 54 1.96 -0.78 0.49
CA CYS A 54 3.22 -1.41 0.11
C CYS A 54 3.80 -2.19 1.28
N MET A 55 4.13 -3.45 1.06
CA MET A 55 4.70 -4.32 2.08
C MET A 55 5.83 -5.15 1.51
N CYS A 56 6.82 -5.48 2.35
CA CYS A 56 7.79 -6.48 1.97
C CYS A 56 7.11 -7.86 1.96
N LYS A 57 7.71 -8.80 1.22
CA LYS A 57 7.11 -10.13 1.08
C LYS A 57 6.95 -10.84 2.42
N HIS A 58 7.89 -10.62 3.33
CA HIS A 58 7.82 -11.22 4.67
C HIS A 58 6.61 -10.73 5.46
N CYS A 59 6.43 -9.42 5.54
CA CYS A 59 5.30 -8.84 6.27
C CYS A 59 3.97 -9.20 5.62
N ASN A 60 3.94 -9.25 4.29
CA ASN A 60 2.73 -9.63 3.56
C ASN A 60 2.31 -11.08 3.87
N ARG A 61 3.29 -12.00 3.92
CA ARG A 61 3.02 -13.39 4.30
C ARG A 61 2.51 -13.49 5.73
N SER A 62 3.15 -12.74 6.63
CA SER A 62 2.74 -12.74 8.05
C SER A 62 1.32 -12.23 8.24
N LYS A 63 0.92 -11.24 7.46
CA LYS A 63 -0.43 -10.71 7.52
C LYS A 63 -1.45 -11.73 7.00
N GLY A 64 -1.15 -12.40 5.89
CA GLY A 64 -2.07 -13.32 5.25
C GLY A 64 -3.41 -12.66 4.94
N ASN A 65 -4.50 -13.38 5.15
CA ASN A 65 -5.87 -12.88 4.88
C ASN A 65 -6.60 -12.50 6.17
N THR A 66 -5.86 -12.08 7.20
CA THR A 66 -6.47 -11.76 8.50
C THR A 66 -7.03 -10.34 8.52
N ILE A 67 -8.12 -10.17 9.28
CA ILE A 67 -8.64 -8.86 9.63
C ILE A 67 -8.57 -8.78 11.16
N ASP A 68 -7.83 -7.80 11.68
CA ASP A 68 -7.63 -7.63 13.11
C ASP A 68 -7.50 -6.13 13.44
N LEU A 69 -7.06 -5.82 14.66
CA LEU A 69 -6.91 -4.42 15.08
C LEU A 69 -5.90 -3.67 14.20
N GLN A 70 -4.86 -4.36 13.73
CA GLN A 70 -3.87 -3.75 12.85
C GLN A 70 -4.48 -3.33 11.52
N THR A 71 -5.50 -4.04 11.05
CA THR A 71 -6.21 -3.68 9.82
C THR A 71 -6.80 -2.29 9.90
N GLY A 72 -7.42 -1.95 11.03
CA GLY A 72 -7.97 -0.60 11.23
C GLY A 72 -6.88 0.46 11.22
N CYS A 73 -5.76 0.20 11.88
CA CYS A 73 -4.61 1.12 11.89
C CYS A 73 -4.06 1.30 10.47
N ASP A 74 -3.96 0.22 9.71
CA ASP A 74 -3.49 0.26 8.33
C ASP A 74 -4.40 1.15 7.46
N LEU A 75 -5.71 1.02 7.61
CA LEU A 75 -6.67 1.82 6.84
C LEU A 75 -6.53 3.31 7.14
N VAL A 76 -6.41 3.66 8.42
CA VAL A 76 -6.27 5.07 8.82
C VAL A 76 -4.97 5.66 8.28
N ARG A 77 -3.85 4.95 8.47
CA ARG A 77 -2.55 5.40 7.97
C ARG A 77 -2.57 5.57 6.46
N ASN A 78 -3.12 4.58 5.75
CA ASN A 78 -3.14 4.60 4.29
C ASN A 78 -4.01 5.75 3.76
N ALA A 79 -5.11 6.06 4.42
CA ALA A 79 -5.96 7.19 4.04
C ALA A 79 -5.18 8.50 4.14
N LYS A 80 -4.41 8.68 5.21
CA LYS A 80 -3.57 9.87 5.38
C LYS A 80 -2.50 9.96 4.30
N ASP A 81 -1.85 8.84 3.99
CA ASP A 81 -0.80 8.80 2.97
C ASP A 81 -1.36 9.15 1.59
N ASN A 82 -2.52 8.63 1.25
CA ASN A 82 -3.16 8.95 -0.02
C ASN A 82 -3.54 10.41 -0.13
N LEU A 83 -4.02 11.00 0.95
CA LEU A 83 -4.37 12.42 0.99
C LEU A 83 -3.13 13.29 0.75
N LEU A 84 -2.02 12.96 1.42
CA LEU A 84 -0.77 13.69 1.25
C LEU A 84 -0.23 13.56 -0.17
N ASN A 85 -0.28 12.36 -0.74
CA ASN A 85 0.17 12.12 -2.11
C ASN A 85 -0.66 12.92 -3.11
N ASN A 86 -1.95 13.04 -2.90
CA ASN A 86 -2.82 13.83 -3.77
C ASN A 86 -2.46 15.30 -3.72
N LEU A 87 -2.14 15.82 -2.54
CA LEU A 87 -1.72 17.21 -2.40
C LEU A 87 -0.41 17.48 -3.13
N PHE A 88 0.55 16.57 -3.02
CA PHE A 88 1.83 16.69 -3.75
C PHE A 88 1.62 16.63 -5.25
N ASN A 89 0.79 15.70 -5.71
CA ASN A 89 0.54 15.53 -7.14
C ASN A 89 -0.12 16.76 -7.76
N LYS A 90 -0.99 17.44 -7.02
CA LYS A 90 -1.61 18.68 -7.48
C LYS A 90 -0.58 19.79 -7.68
N LYS A 91 0.45 19.82 -6.86
CA LYS A 91 1.50 20.85 -6.95
C LYS A 91 2.45 20.63 -8.11
N LYS A 92 2.51 19.43 -8.66
CA LYS A 92 3.41 19.09 -9.77
C LYS A 92 2.89 19.53 -11.12
N LYS A 93 1.68 20.00 -11.17
CA LYS A 93 1.13 20.58 -12.41
C LYS A 93 1.56 22.05 -12.53
#